data_188b5e67f678aaa4543c84b805f96cad
#
_entry.id   188b5e67f678aaa4543c84b805f96cad
#
_cell.length_a   1.000
_cell.length_b   1.000
_cell.length_c   1.000
_cell.angle_alpha   90.00
_cell.angle_beta   90.00
_cell.angle_gamma   90.00
#
_symmetry.space_group_name_H-M   'P 1'
#
loop_
_entity.id
_entity.type
_entity.pdbx_description
1 polymer ?
#
loop_
_entity_poly.entity_id
_entity_poly.type
_entity_poly.pdbx_seq_one_letter_code
_entity_poly.pdbx_strand_id
1 'polypeptide(L)'
;MFKILSFIAGITTLCFSDTLFFASNLLYCLALALVLLLPQILIQYRLLVIKNAYLKKVLQDFLTGSFLFLLAMLYAQSIAQSQLNIRLPKSLDGSDVQITGTVVGLVEQRPLDSYRQQNFYQRFLFKINTLDDNSNSLVVNNNKQLNIIQINNYQYLPIESGQQWQFNVRLKRPRGYSNPGSFDYPRYLLMQRIDATAYIRSTSDAKLMNNGSSSWLTGVRASRVNVLQAPLQSMTNSGLLKALLLGDRSHLSANNRLLLQRTGTSHLLAISGLHIGVSALFAAVIAKIILWLIPSLMHYWSRALVIACTALPIASFYAIVAGLSLSTRRALIMLACFLIMMLLRRHSYMLQTLTLAALTIVIIDPLSVLSAGFWFSFSAVAILLWFSRSIGFYRRHNSRSNQDSIPLIPRIIISGKEKFILFCLAQIAIFIAMPLVLSLFTGQGSLITPIANLVAIPLVSLTVVPAGIAGLLLSYFSLSVAQWFLTIADYCLSWIIVLLQALDDFLA
;
A
#
# COMPACT_ATOMS: atom_id res chain seq x y z
N MET A 1 18.60 13.04 -8.85
CA MET A 1 18.20 11.63 -8.98
C MET A 1 19.23 10.69 -8.37
N PHE A 2 20.50 10.71 -8.79
CA PHE A 2 21.55 9.83 -8.26
C PHE A 2 21.62 9.81 -6.71
N LYS A 3 21.68 10.96 -6.05
CA LYS A 3 21.72 11.08 -4.58
C LYS A 3 20.53 10.43 -3.86
N ILE A 4 19.33 10.55 -4.43
CA ILE A 4 18.12 9.91 -3.89
C ILE A 4 18.20 8.38 -4.06
N LEU A 5 18.64 7.92 -5.23
CA LEU A 5 18.81 6.49 -5.48
C LEU A 5 19.88 5.87 -4.58
N SER A 6 20.97 6.59 -4.29
CA SER A 6 21.99 6.15 -3.34
C SER A 6 21.42 5.99 -1.92
N PHE A 7 20.58 6.92 -1.47
CA PHE A 7 19.90 6.83 -0.18
C PHE A 7 18.98 5.61 -0.11
N ILE A 8 18.13 5.42 -1.13
CA ILE A 8 17.23 4.25 -1.20
C ILE A 8 18.03 2.95 -1.24
N ALA A 9 19.11 2.91 -2.02
CA ALA A 9 19.99 1.74 -2.11
C ALA A 9 20.63 1.40 -0.75
N GLY A 10 21.04 2.39 0.05
CA GLY A 10 21.59 2.17 1.39
C GLY A 10 20.59 1.46 2.32
N ILE A 11 19.32 1.91 2.34
CA ILE A 11 18.26 1.27 3.11
C ILE A 11 17.99 -0.14 2.60
N THR A 12 17.91 -0.31 1.27
CA THR A 12 17.66 -1.61 0.64
C THR A 12 18.74 -2.61 1.01
N THR A 13 20.01 -2.23 0.92
CA THR A 13 21.14 -3.09 1.25
C THR A 13 21.07 -3.58 2.69
N LEU A 14 20.77 -2.70 3.65
CA LEU A 14 20.62 -3.12 5.04
C LEU A 14 19.40 -4.05 5.23
N CYS A 15 18.27 -3.72 4.64
CA CYS A 15 17.04 -4.49 4.82
C CYS A 15 17.13 -5.93 4.23
N PHE A 16 17.98 -6.14 3.22
CA PHE A 16 18.21 -7.45 2.64
C PHE A 16 19.50 -8.13 3.17
N SER A 17 20.23 -7.51 4.09
CA SER A 17 21.32 -8.18 4.80
C SER A 17 20.76 -9.17 5.83
N ASP A 18 21.40 -10.34 5.94
CA ASP A 18 20.97 -11.39 6.88
C ASP A 18 21.20 -11.01 8.34
N THR A 19 22.10 -10.06 8.60
CA THR A 19 22.46 -9.61 9.94
C THR A 19 22.42 -8.09 10.05
N LEU A 20 21.89 -7.60 11.17
CA LEU A 20 22.06 -6.21 11.56
C LEU A 20 23.51 -5.97 11.99
N PHE A 21 24.05 -4.81 11.67
CA PHE A 21 25.37 -4.43 12.14
C PHE A 21 25.40 -4.38 13.67
N PHE A 22 26.43 -4.97 14.28
CA PHE A 22 26.70 -4.80 15.70
C PHE A 22 27.05 -3.32 16.01
N ALA A 23 26.94 -2.93 17.29
CA ALA A 23 27.24 -1.58 17.70
C ALA A 23 28.64 -1.09 17.30
N SER A 24 29.64 -2.00 17.26
CA SER A 24 30.97 -1.72 16.74
C SER A 24 30.96 -1.32 15.26
N ASN A 25 30.16 -2.02 14.43
CA ASN A 25 30.06 -1.72 13.01
C ASN A 25 29.33 -0.39 12.77
N LEU A 26 28.44 0.01 13.67
CA LEU A 26 27.78 1.31 13.61
C LEU A 26 28.81 2.46 13.74
N LEU A 27 29.76 2.35 14.66
CA LEU A 27 30.85 3.30 14.81
C LEU A 27 31.75 3.36 13.57
N TYR A 28 32.07 2.23 12.96
CA TYR A 28 32.82 2.20 11.70
C TYR A 28 32.06 2.88 10.55
N CYS A 29 30.73 2.64 10.43
CA CYS A 29 29.92 3.31 9.42
C CYS A 29 29.85 4.82 9.65
N LEU A 30 29.73 5.28 10.91
CA LEU A 30 29.78 6.69 11.27
C LEU A 30 31.15 7.30 10.95
N ALA A 31 32.23 6.65 11.31
CA ALA A 31 33.59 7.08 10.99
C ALA A 31 33.80 7.17 9.48
N LEU A 32 33.36 6.16 8.72
CA LEU A 32 33.44 6.17 7.26
C LEU A 32 32.59 7.28 6.64
N ALA A 33 31.40 7.55 7.17
CA ALA A 33 30.56 8.65 6.72
C ALA A 33 31.24 10.01 6.96
N LEU A 34 31.88 10.20 8.12
CA LEU A 34 32.67 11.40 8.44
C LEU A 34 33.88 11.55 7.51
N VAL A 35 34.60 10.46 7.23
CA VAL A 35 35.73 10.43 6.28
C VAL A 35 35.27 10.85 4.88
N LEU A 36 34.07 10.43 4.44
CA LEU A 36 33.51 10.85 3.15
C LEU A 36 33.01 12.30 3.12
N LEU A 37 32.67 12.86 4.26
CA LEU A 37 32.26 14.28 4.40
C LEU A 37 33.46 15.23 4.26
N LEU A 38 34.61 14.84 4.80
CA LEU A 38 35.83 15.69 4.81
C LEU A 38 36.25 16.11 3.39
N PRO A 39 36.43 15.22 2.41
CA PRO A 39 36.76 15.63 1.04
C PRO A 39 35.71 16.52 0.39
N GLN A 40 34.42 16.33 0.70
CA GLN A 40 33.36 17.20 0.18
C GLN A 40 33.51 18.63 0.66
N ILE A 41 33.76 18.79 1.98
CA ILE A 41 34.03 20.09 2.59
C ILE A 41 35.28 20.75 1.97
N LEU A 42 36.38 20.00 1.85
CA LEU A 42 37.61 20.47 1.24
C LEU A 42 37.44 20.92 -0.22
N ILE A 43 36.65 20.19 -1.02
CA ILE A 43 36.35 20.56 -2.40
C ILE A 43 35.42 21.78 -2.46
N GLN A 44 34.47 21.90 -1.53
CA GLN A 44 33.52 23.01 -1.47
C GLN A 44 34.21 24.33 -1.09
N TYR A 45 35.12 24.28 -0.13
CA TYR A 45 35.89 25.46 0.30
C TYR A 45 37.15 25.71 -0.55
N ARG A 46 37.29 25.07 -1.72
CA ARG A 46 38.42 25.22 -2.64
C ARG A 46 39.79 24.85 -2.04
N LEU A 47 39.82 24.15 -0.92
CA LEU A 47 41.05 23.67 -0.30
C LEU A 47 41.72 22.53 -1.08
N LEU A 48 40.94 21.76 -1.83
CA LEU A 48 41.37 20.80 -2.84
C LEU A 48 41.17 21.38 -4.25
N VAL A 49 42.26 21.61 -4.95
CA VAL A 49 42.25 22.19 -6.31
C VAL A 49 42.17 21.09 -7.35
N ILE A 50 40.97 20.81 -7.84
CA ILE A 50 40.76 19.93 -8.98
C ILE A 50 40.54 20.79 -10.23
N LYS A 51 41.52 20.82 -11.13
CA LYS A 51 41.50 21.66 -12.33
C LYS A 51 40.37 21.26 -13.34
N ASN A 52 40.05 19.97 -13.41
CA ASN A 52 39.02 19.49 -14.32
C ASN A 52 37.62 19.59 -13.67
N ALA A 53 36.79 20.50 -14.18
CA ALA A 53 35.43 20.76 -13.68
C ALA A 53 34.50 19.52 -13.75
N TYR A 54 34.64 18.71 -14.79
CA TYR A 54 33.87 17.47 -14.93
C TYR A 54 34.24 16.45 -13.87
N LEU A 55 35.55 16.20 -13.68
CA LEU A 55 36.06 15.28 -12.66
C LEU A 55 35.66 15.72 -11.25
N LYS A 56 35.75 17.03 -11.00
CA LYS A 56 35.29 17.62 -9.72
C LYS A 56 33.83 17.32 -9.44
N LYS A 57 32.94 17.52 -10.44
CA LYS A 57 31.51 17.25 -10.31
C LYS A 57 31.22 15.76 -10.09
N VAL A 58 31.85 14.87 -10.88
CA VAL A 58 31.69 13.43 -10.73
C VAL A 58 32.12 12.97 -9.34
N LEU A 59 33.28 13.44 -8.87
CA LEU A 59 33.78 13.10 -7.52
C LEU A 59 32.86 13.62 -6.42
N GLN A 60 32.35 14.85 -6.54
CA GLN A 60 31.38 15.42 -5.59
C GLN A 60 30.06 14.62 -5.57
N ASP A 61 29.53 14.23 -6.72
CA ASP A 61 28.31 13.45 -6.80
C ASP A 61 28.52 12.03 -6.23
N PHE A 62 29.66 11.40 -6.48
CA PHE A 62 30.03 10.10 -5.92
C PHE A 62 30.17 10.15 -4.39
N LEU A 63 30.98 11.08 -3.86
CA LEU A 63 31.18 11.24 -2.41
C LEU A 63 29.86 11.54 -1.69
N THR A 64 29.05 12.45 -2.26
CA THR A 64 27.73 12.78 -1.69
C THR A 64 26.79 11.56 -1.72
N GLY A 65 26.81 10.80 -2.82
CA GLY A 65 26.01 9.57 -2.95
C GLY A 65 26.43 8.52 -1.92
N SER A 66 27.73 8.30 -1.75
CA SER A 66 28.25 7.35 -0.77
C SER A 66 27.94 7.76 0.68
N PHE A 67 28.06 9.04 0.98
CA PHE A 67 27.65 9.56 2.29
C PHE A 67 26.17 9.34 2.57
N LEU A 68 25.29 9.69 1.62
CA LEU A 68 23.85 9.47 1.75
C LEU A 68 23.48 7.99 1.86
N PHE A 69 24.21 7.11 1.16
CA PHE A 69 24.05 5.66 1.26
C PHE A 69 24.33 5.17 2.69
N LEU A 70 25.45 5.56 3.28
CA LEU A 70 25.81 5.16 4.64
C LEU A 70 24.86 5.76 5.68
N LEU A 71 24.49 7.02 5.54
CA LEU A 71 23.52 7.68 6.42
C LEU A 71 22.16 6.97 6.38
N ALA A 72 21.73 6.52 5.21
CA ALA A 72 20.51 5.77 5.02
C ALA A 72 20.57 4.38 5.67
N MET A 73 21.70 3.69 5.58
CA MET A 73 21.92 2.43 6.30
C MET A 73 21.83 2.62 7.81
N LEU A 74 22.50 3.63 8.37
CA LEU A 74 22.44 3.94 9.79
C LEU A 74 21.03 4.27 10.27
N TYR A 75 20.29 5.05 9.48
CA TYR A 75 18.91 5.38 9.74
C TYR A 75 18.02 4.13 9.77
N ALA A 76 18.11 3.29 8.75
CA ALA A 76 17.33 2.05 8.67
C ALA A 76 17.67 1.09 9.81
N GLN A 77 18.97 0.99 10.16
CA GLN A 77 19.42 0.18 11.29
C GLN A 77 18.83 0.65 12.62
N SER A 78 18.86 1.95 12.91
CA SER A 78 18.31 2.48 14.15
C SER A 78 16.82 2.16 14.31
N ILE A 79 16.04 2.27 13.22
CA ILE A 79 14.62 1.95 13.24
C ILE A 79 14.40 0.43 13.35
N ALA A 80 15.13 -0.38 12.57
CA ALA A 80 15.01 -1.84 12.63
C ALA A 80 15.34 -2.36 14.03
N GLN A 81 16.39 -1.86 14.63
CA GLN A 81 16.82 -2.24 15.99
C GLN A 81 15.81 -1.80 17.04
N SER A 82 15.26 -0.59 16.93
CA SER A 82 14.21 -0.11 17.81
C SER A 82 12.97 -1.01 17.75
N GLN A 83 12.53 -1.41 16.55
CA GLN A 83 11.39 -2.30 16.35
C GLN A 83 11.66 -3.73 16.88
N LEU A 84 12.86 -4.26 16.66
CA LEU A 84 13.25 -5.57 17.18
C LEU A 84 13.38 -5.58 18.70
N ASN A 85 13.76 -4.47 19.31
CA ASN A 85 13.83 -4.31 20.75
C ASN A 85 12.46 -4.31 21.46
N ILE A 86 11.38 -3.90 20.75
CA ILE A 86 10.00 -3.91 21.25
C ILE A 86 9.39 -5.32 21.19
N ARG A 87 9.94 -6.24 20.38
CA ARG A 87 9.42 -7.60 20.26
C ARG A 87 9.38 -8.35 21.60
N LEU A 88 8.40 -9.24 21.72
CA LEU A 88 8.20 -10.08 22.91
C LEU A 88 9.52 -10.75 23.34
N PRO A 89 9.99 -10.54 24.58
CA PRO A 89 11.17 -11.21 25.10
C PRO A 89 10.95 -12.73 25.22
N LYS A 90 12.03 -13.50 25.21
CA LYS A 90 11.96 -14.97 25.30
C LYS A 90 11.32 -15.45 26.61
N SER A 91 11.47 -14.71 27.69
CA SER A 91 10.92 -15.02 29.01
C SER A 91 9.39 -15.00 29.06
N LEU A 92 8.73 -14.19 28.22
CA LEU A 92 7.29 -14.07 28.16
C LEU A 92 6.65 -14.91 27.04
N ASP A 93 7.45 -15.70 26.32
CA ASP A 93 6.94 -16.58 25.27
C ASP A 93 6.21 -17.78 25.88
N GLY A 94 4.92 -17.89 25.61
CA GLY A 94 4.04 -18.92 26.17
C GLY A 94 3.42 -18.58 27.53
N SER A 95 3.72 -17.40 28.09
CA SER A 95 3.10 -16.94 29.34
C SER A 95 1.65 -16.54 29.17
N ASP A 96 0.86 -16.73 30.20
CA ASP A 96 -0.54 -16.28 30.31
C ASP A 96 -0.53 -14.92 31.00
N VAL A 97 -1.02 -13.89 30.32
CA VAL A 97 -1.03 -12.53 30.83
C VAL A 97 -2.39 -11.89 30.62
N GLN A 98 -2.75 -11.01 31.55
CA GLN A 98 -3.93 -10.18 31.42
C GLN A 98 -3.54 -8.87 30.73
N ILE A 99 -4.23 -8.54 29.64
CA ILE A 99 -3.98 -7.33 28.88
C ILE A 99 -5.24 -6.49 28.79
N THR A 100 -5.07 -5.16 28.87
CA THR A 100 -6.12 -4.22 28.52
C THR A 100 -5.68 -3.37 27.33
N GLY A 101 -6.61 -3.05 26.47
CA GLY A 101 -6.27 -2.26 25.29
C GLY A 101 -7.46 -2.04 24.37
N THR A 102 -7.16 -1.59 23.16
CA THR A 102 -8.15 -1.19 22.15
C THR A 102 -8.02 -2.05 20.90
N VAL A 103 -9.14 -2.52 20.37
CA VAL A 103 -9.22 -3.24 19.10
C VAL A 103 -8.94 -2.27 17.94
N VAL A 104 -7.90 -2.54 17.15
CA VAL A 104 -7.49 -1.70 16.03
C VAL A 104 -7.82 -2.37 14.70
N GLY A 105 -8.49 -1.66 13.82
CA GLY A 105 -8.85 -2.20 12.51
C GLY A 105 -10.07 -3.13 12.56
N LEU A 106 -10.31 -3.88 11.50
CA LEU A 106 -11.42 -4.81 11.40
C LEU A 106 -11.11 -6.12 12.12
N VAL A 107 -12.16 -6.71 12.70
CA VAL A 107 -12.12 -8.09 13.20
C VAL A 107 -12.37 -9.02 12.03
N GLU A 108 -11.33 -9.74 11.59
CA GLU A 108 -11.43 -10.68 10.49
C GLU A 108 -11.96 -12.02 10.98
N GLN A 109 -13.00 -12.53 10.33
CA GLN A 109 -13.40 -13.92 10.50
C GLN A 109 -12.66 -14.78 9.49
N ARG A 110 -11.95 -15.82 9.98
CA ARG A 110 -11.20 -16.75 9.12
C ARG A 110 -11.66 -18.18 9.38
N PRO A 111 -11.81 -18.99 8.32
CA PRO A 111 -12.12 -20.40 8.50
C PRO A 111 -10.96 -21.09 9.22
N LEU A 112 -11.29 -21.96 10.15
CA LEU A 112 -10.30 -22.75 10.90
C LEU A 112 -9.64 -23.78 9.97
N ASP A 113 -10.42 -24.35 9.06
CA ASP A 113 -9.98 -25.31 8.04
C ASP A 113 -10.33 -24.73 6.67
N SER A 114 -9.34 -24.70 5.77
CA SER A 114 -9.51 -24.19 4.41
C SER A 114 -10.55 -24.98 3.59
N TYR A 115 -10.81 -26.23 3.96
CA TYR A 115 -11.73 -27.14 3.29
C TYR A 115 -13.09 -27.29 3.96
N ARG A 116 -13.19 -27.05 5.28
CA ARG A 116 -14.43 -27.14 6.06
C ARG A 116 -14.81 -25.78 6.59
N GLN A 117 -15.78 -25.12 5.97
CA GLN A 117 -16.24 -23.78 6.32
C GLN A 117 -17.09 -23.72 7.63
N GLN A 118 -17.08 -24.74 8.46
CA GLN A 118 -17.96 -24.83 9.63
C GLN A 118 -17.44 -24.15 10.90
N ASN A 119 -16.11 -23.98 11.03
CA ASN A 119 -15.52 -23.36 12.21
C ASN A 119 -14.71 -22.15 11.82
N PHE A 120 -15.06 -21.00 12.37
CA PHE A 120 -14.35 -19.73 12.15
C PHE A 120 -13.65 -19.32 13.43
N TYR A 121 -12.49 -18.69 13.27
CA TYR A 121 -11.84 -17.95 14.35
C TYR A 121 -11.77 -16.47 13.98
N GLN A 122 -11.80 -15.62 15.01
CA GLN A 122 -11.67 -14.18 14.86
C GLN A 122 -10.20 -13.79 14.98
N ARG A 123 -9.73 -12.94 14.08
CA ARG A 123 -8.38 -12.38 14.10
C ARG A 123 -8.48 -10.86 14.07
N PHE A 124 -7.79 -10.20 15.01
CA PHE A 124 -7.77 -8.75 15.08
C PHE A 124 -6.45 -8.24 15.65
N LEU A 125 -6.17 -6.96 15.39
CA LEU A 125 -5.05 -6.25 16.00
C LEU A 125 -5.51 -5.58 17.27
N PHE A 126 -4.67 -5.65 18.30
CA PHE A 126 -4.95 -5.10 19.60
C PHE A 126 -3.82 -4.19 20.05
N LYS A 127 -4.13 -2.92 20.30
CA LYS A 127 -3.19 -1.96 20.84
C LYS A 127 -3.24 -2.06 22.37
N ILE A 128 -2.15 -2.47 22.98
CA ILE A 128 -2.04 -2.67 24.43
C ILE A 128 -1.94 -1.31 25.13
N ASN A 129 -2.74 -1.11 26.16
CA ASN A 129 -2.65 0.03 27.07
C ASN A 129 -1.93 -0.39 28.37
N THR A 130 -2.34 -1.52 28.97
CA THR A 130 -1.68 -2.09 30.17
C THR A 130 -1.48 -3.59 30.00
N LEU A 131 -0.46 -4.10 30.65
CA LEU A 131 -0.12 -5.51 30.69
C LEU A 131 0.13 -5.88 32.14
N ASP A 132 -0.71 -6.77 32.71
CA ASP A 132 -0.61 -7.28 34.06
C ASP A 132 -0.17 -8.74 33.99
N ASP A 133 0.95 -9.05 34.64
CA ASP A 133 1.46 -10.41 34.75
C ASP A 133 1.03 -10.96 36.13
N ASN A 134 0.09 -11.90 36.12
CA ASN A 134 -0.46 -12.52 37.33
C ASN A 134 0.56 -13.39 38.13
N SER A 135 1.74 -13.63 37.56
CA SER A 135 2.70 -14.57 38.17
C SER A 135 3.82 -13.93 38.99
N ASN A 136 4.05 -12.66 38.84
CA ASN A 136 4.91 -11.81 39.68
C ASN A 136 4.77 -10.37 39.23
N SER A 137 4.63 -9.44 40.15
CA SER A 137 4.63 -8.01 39.93
C SER A 137 5.99 -7.49 39.41
N LEU A 138 6.54 -8.15 38.43
CA LEU A 138 7.53 -7.59 37.53
C LEU A 138 6.75 -6.64 36.62
N VAL A 139 6.40 -5.47 37.15
CA VAL A 139 6.35 -4.27 36.37
C VAL A 139 7.46 -4.45 35.34
N VAL A 140 7.10 -4.51 34.05
CA VAL A 140 8.08 -4.47 32.97
C VAL A 140 8.78 -3.11 33.10
N ASN A 141 9.61 -3.04 34.17
CA ASN A 141 10.57 -2.01 34.43
C ASN A 141 11.64 -2.20 33.37
N ASN A 142 11.46 -1.53 32.31
CA ASN A 142 12.44 -1.00 31.37
C ASN A 142 11.75 -0.78 30.02
N ASN A 143 11.09 0.36 29.82
CA ASN A 143 10.86 1.07 28.55
C ASN A 143 10.50 0.22 27.29
N LYS A 144 10.07 -1.05 27.43
CA LYS A 144 9.75 -1.95 26.31
C LYS A 144 8.28 -2.39 26.41
N GLN A 145 7.37 -1.43 26.19
CA GLN A 145 5.94 -1.76 26.10
C GLN A 145 5.64 -2.31 24.70
N LEU A 146 5.05 -3.53 24.67
CA LEU A 146 4.43 -4.03 23.44
C LEU A 146 3.34 -3.05 23.02
N ASN A 147 3.37 -2.62 21.76
CA ASN A 147 2.39 -1.65 21.26
C ASN A 147 1.19 -2.34 20.60
N ILE A 148 1.45 -3.18 19.60
CA ILE A 148 0.41 -3.82 18.80
C ILE A 148 0.68 -5.32 18.76
N ILE A 149 -0.32 -6.09 19.15
CA ILE A 149 -0.31 -7.56 19.03
C ILE A 149 -1.44 -8.04 18.13
N GLN A 150 -1.23 -9.18 17.50
CA GLN A 150 -2.28 -9.87 16.76
C GLN A 150 -2.90 -10.94 17.63
N ILE A 151 -4.20 -10.83 17.89
CA ILE A 151 -4.96 -11.78 18.70
C ILE A 151 -5.79 -12.68 17.80
N ASN A 152 -5.74 -13.99 18.08
CA ASN A 152 -6.64 -14.98 17.53
C ASN A 152 -7.63 -15.42 18.62
N ASN A 153 -8.91 -15.37 18.31
CA ASN A 153 -9.97 -15.85 19.18
C ASN A 153 -10.69 -17.02 18.51
N TYR A 154 -10.64 -18.19 19.10
CA TYR A 154 -11.27 -19.42 18.58
C TYR A 154 -12.71 -19.63 19.05
N GLN A 155 -13.17 -18.77 19.96
CA GLN A 155 -14.55 -18.73 20.45
C GLN A 155 -15.18 -17.42 20.00
N TYR A 156 -16.43 -17.45 19.56
CA TYR A 156 -17.07 -16.23 19.07
C TYR A 156 -17.31 -15.24 20.23
N LEU A 157 -16.87 -14.00 20.02
CA LEU A 157 -17.19 -12.84 20.85
C LEU A 157 -17.66 -11.70 19.95
N PRO A 158 -18.64 -10.89 20.35
CA PRO A 158 -19.10 -9.74 19.59
C PRO A 158 -18.10 -8.56 19.72
N ILE A 159 -16.89 -8.76 19.17
CA ILE A 159 -15.82 -7.76 19.24
C ILE A 159 -15.94 -6.82 18.06
N GLU A 160 -15.95 -5.52 18.32
CA GLU A 160 -16.00 -4.46 17.31
C GLU A 160 -14.74 -3.61 17.32
N SER A 161 -14.45 -3.02 16.17
CA SER A 161 -13.34 -2.09 16.01
C SER A 161 -13.50 -0.87 16.92
N GLY A 162 -12.45 -0.53 17.65
CA GLY A 162 -12.42 0.63 18.54
C GLY A 162 -12.84 0.36 19.98
N GLN A 163 -13.44 -0.79 20.27
CA GLN A 163 -13.79 -1.18 21.63
C GLN A 163 -12.55 -1.40 22.49
N GLN A 164 -12.67 -1.07 23.76
CA GLN A 164 -11.66 -1.37 24.77
C GLN A 164 -12.06 -2.63 25.53
N TRP A 165 -11.17 -3.60 25.52
CA TRP A 165 -11.36 -4.90 26.14
C TRP A 165 -10.24 -5.23 27.10
N GLN A 166 -10.57 -6.07 28.08
CA GLN A 166 -9.62 -6.78 28.90
C GLN A 166 -9.70 -8.27 28.55
N PHE A 167 -8.55 -8.87 28.22
CA PHE A 167 -8.44 -10.27 27.83
C PHE A 167 -7.36 -10.98 28.64
N ASN A 168 -7.61 -12.26 28.95
CA ASN A 168 -6.57 -13.18 29.40
C ASN A 168 -6.05 -13.92 28.15
N VAL A 169 -4.78 -13.68 27.81
CA VAL A 169 -4.20 -14.19 26.56
C VAL A 169 -2.89 -14.92 26.82
N ARG A 170 -2.62 -15.93 26.00
CA ARG A 170 -1.30 -16.51 25.91
C ARG A 170 -0.50 -15.84 24.81
N LEU A 171 0.61 -15.20 25.22
CA LEU A 171 1.52 -14.54 24.31
C LEU A 171 2.38 -15.57 23.57
N LYS A 172 2.64 -15.30 22.29
CA LYS A 172 3.56 -16.08 21.47
C LYS A 172 4.49 -15.14 20.70
N ARG A 173 5.77 -15.47 20.74
CA ARG A 173 6.76 -14.76 19.92
C ARG A 173 6.49 -15.04 18.44
N PRO A 174 6.64 -14.04 17.54
CA PRO A 174 6.56 -14.26 16.10
C PRO A 174 7.52 -15.36 15.65
N ARG A 175 6.97 -16.47 15.17
CA ARG A 175 7.72 -17.61 14.62
C ARG A 175 7.18 -17.94 13.24
N GLY A 176 8.03 -18.44 12.35
CA GLY A 176 7.67 -18.88 11.02
C GLY A 176 8.46 -20.11 10.63
N TYR A 177 8.06 -20.73 9.54
CA TYR A 177 8.82 -21.82 8.93
C TYR A 177 10.03 -21.22 8.24
N SER A 178 11.21 -21.83 8.44
CA SER A 178 12.49 -21.41 7.84
C SER A 178 12.81 -22.14 6.55
N ASN A 179 11.84 -22.81 5.93
CA ASN A 179 12.05 -23.56 4.69
C ASN A 179 12.32 -22.59 3.52
N PRO A 180 13.30 -22.87 2.64
CA PRO A 180 13.53 -22.08 1.45
C PRO A 180 12.25 -21.96 0.60
N GLY A 181 11.91 -20.76 0.17
CA GLY A 181 10.69 -20.48 -0.61
C GLY A 181 9.39 -20.42 0.20
N SER A 182 9.40 -20.63 1.52
CA SER A 182 8.24 -20.46 2.37
C SER A 182 8.01 -18.98 2.69
N PHE A 183 6.75 -18.67 3.08
CA PHE A 183 6.36 -17.32 3.49
C PHE A 183 7.02 -16.94 4.83
N ASP A 184 7.85 -15.91 4.82
CA ASP A 184 8.50 -15.37 6.03
C ASP A 184 7.49 -14.58 6.89
N TYR A 185 6.78 -15.31 7.76
CA TYR A 185 5.78 -14.75 8.66
C TYR A 185 6.35 -13.76 9.68
N PRO A 186 7.52 -14.01 10.35
CA PRO A 186 8.16 -13.04 11.22
C PRO A 186 8.51 -11.71 10.53
N ARG A 187 8.98 -11.76 9.28
CA ARG A 187 9.27 -10.59 8.45
C ARG A 187 7.98 -9.84 8.12
N TYR A 188 6.93 -10.55 7.77
CA TYR A 188 5.61 -9.97 7.52
C TYR A 188 5.07 -9.22 8.75
N LEU A 189 5.15 -9.83 9.95
CA LEU A 189 4.70 -9.20 11.20
C LEU A 189 5.55 -7.97 11.53
N LEU A 190 6.86 -8.01 11.28
CA LEU A 190 7.75 -6.85 11.46
C LEU A 190 7.33 -5.67 10.58
N MET A 191 7.03 -5.92 9.31
CA MET A 191 6.56 -4.89 8.37
C MET A 191 5.21 -4.31 8.80
N GLN A 192 4.36 -5.09 9.45
CA GLN A 192 3.07 -4.65 9.99
C GLN A 192 3.19 -3.96 11.35
N ARG A 193 4.41 -3.90 11.92
CA ARG A 193 4.70 -3.41 13.28
C ARG A 193 3.92 -4.17 14.35
N ILE A 194 3.80 -5.49 14.17
CA ILE A 194 3.16 -6.39 15.12
C ILE A 194 4.27 -7.01 15.98
N ASP A 195 4.21 -6.73 17.29
CA ASP A 195 5.30 -7.05 18.22
C ASP A 195 5.21 -8.50 18.71
N ALA A 196 3.98 -9.02 18.83
CA ALA A 196 3.71 -10.39 19.25
C ALA A 196 2.41 -10.92 18.64
N THR A 197 2.24 -12.23 18.71
CA THR A 197 0.95 -12.89 18.45
C THR A 197 0.39 -13.42 19.78
N ALA A 198 -0.92 -13.54 19.87
CA ALA A 198 -1.57 -14.05 21.06
C ALA A 198 -2.83 -14.84 20.70
N TYR A 199 -3.33 -15.65 21.64
CA TYR A 199 -4.66 -16.20 21.55
C TYR A 199 -5.38 -16.10 22.89
N ILE A 200 -6.70 -15.89 22.84
CA ILE A 200 -7.56 -15.81 24.01
C ILE A 200 -7.72 -17.23 24.58
N ARG A 201 -7.41 -17.38 25.87
CA ARG A 201 -7.53 -18.67 26.57
C ARG A 201 -8.95 -19.02 26.95
N SER A 202 -9.64 -18.04 27.50
CA SER A 202 -11.03 -18.18 27.96
C SER A 202 -11.81 -16.90 27.64
N THR A 203 -12.97 -17.07 27.07
CA THR A 203 -13.88 -15.94 26.78
C THR A 203 -14.68 -15.56 28.04
N SER A 204 -14.76 -16.43 29.08
CA SER A 204 -15.41 -16.11 30.36
C SER A 204 -14.75 -14.94 31.08
N ASP A 205 -13.43 -14.77 30.87
CA ASP A 205 -12.63 -13.72 31.51
C ASP A 205 -12.53 -12.44 30.66
N ALA A 206 -13.13 -12.44 29.46
CA ALA A 206 -13.14 -11.28 28.59
C ALA A 206 -14.13 -10.25 29.11
N LYS A 207 -13.66 -9.03 29.39
CA LYS A 207 -14.48 -7.92 29.87
C LYS A 207 -14.44 -6.75 28.90
N LEU A 208 -15.61 -6.32 28.46
CA LEU A 208 -15.73 -5.06 27.70
C LEU A 208 -15.60 -3.90 28.72
N MET A 209 -14.54 -3.12 28.58
CA MET A 209 -14.25 -1.99 29.46
C MET A 209 -14.94 -0.71 29.03
N ASN A 210 -14.95 -0.46 27.72
CA ASN A 210 -15.59 0.73 27.16
C ASN A 210 -15.98 0.46 25.69
N ASN A 211 -17.14 0.95 25.28
CA ASN A 211 -17.56 0.96 23.87
C ASN A 211 -16.76 1.95 22.99
N GLY A 212 -15.77 2.54 23.60
CA GLY A 212 -14.54 3.15 23.20
C GLY A 212 -14.56 4.22 22.13
N SER A 213 -13.91 5.31 22.45
CA SER A 213 -13.44 6.29 21.49
C SER A 213 -12.11 5.83 20.92
N SER A 214 -12.14 5.12 19.82
CA SER A 214 -10.96 4.94 18.98
C SER A 214 -10.56 6.27 18.34
N SER A 215 -9.35 6.36 17.83
CA SER A 215 -8.89 7.47 16.99
C SER A 215 -9.98 7.88 15.99
N TRP A 216 -10.12 9.20 15.71
CA TRP A 216 -11.06 9.73 14.73
C TRP A 216 -11.10 8.92 13.41
N LEU A 217 -9.94 8.49 12.92
CA LEU A 217 -9.82 7.68 11.70
C LEU A 217 -10.53 6.32 11.80
N THR A 218 -10.38 5.63 12.94
CA THR A 218 -11.04 4.33 13.17
C THR A 218 -12.53 4.52 13.38
N GLY A 219 -12.95 5.64 14.00
CA GLY A 219 -14.37 5.99 14.15
C GLY A 219 -15.06 6.25 12.82
N VAL A 220 -14.45 7.03 11.92
CA VAL A 220 -14.97 7.27 10.55
C VAL A 220 -15.12 5.95 9.80
N ARG A 221 -14.11 5.07 9.86
CA ARG A 221 -14.17 3.76 9.20
C ARG A 221 -15.29 2.89 9.78
N ALA A 222 -15.33 2.72 11.11
CA ALA A 222 -16.33 1.89 11.77
C ALA A 222 -17.75 2.36 11.47
N SER A 223 -18.00 3.69 11.54
CA SER A 223 -19.28 4.27 11.19
C SER A 223 -19.70 3.93 9.74
N ARG A 224 -18.78 3.99 8.77
CA ARG A 224 -19.11 3.67 7.36
C ARG A 224 -19.31 2.19 7.14
N VAL A 225 -18.50 1.34 7.76
CA VAL A 225 -18.69 -0.11 7.71
C VAL A 225 -20.08 -0.48 8.23
N ASN A 226 -20.49 0.06 9.39
CA ASN A 226 -21.78 -0.23 9.99
C ASN A 226 -22.98 0.29 9.11
N VAL A 227 -22.88 1.52 8.58
CA VAL A 227 -23.94 2.09 7.72
C VAL A 227 -24.12 1.30 6.42
N LEU A 228 -23.01 0.82 5.83
CA LEU A 228 -23.06 0.10 4.56
C LEU A 228 -23.25 -1.42 4.73
N GLN A 229 -23.24 -1.94 5.95
CA GLN A 229 -23.37 -3.37 6.20
C GLN A 229 -24.68 -3.94 5.67
N ALA A 230 -25.82 -3.30 5.99
CA ALA A 230 -27.13 -3.77 5.56
C ALA A 230 -27.32 -3.67 4.03
N PRO A 231 -27.02 -2.54 3.34
CA PRO A 231 -27.09 -2.47 1.89
C PRO A 231 -26.19 -3.49 1.20
N LEU A 232 -24.96 -3.70 1.68
CA LEU A 232 -24.05 -4.63 1.07
C LEU A 232 -24.42 -6.11 1.31
N GLN A 233 -25.07 -6.43 2.44
CA GLN A 233 -25.53 -7.81 2.71
C GLN A 233 -26.61 -8.29 1.74
N SER A 234 -27.44 -7.41 1.22
CA SER A 234 -28.47 -7.73 0.24
C SER A 234 -27.93 -7.97 -1.17
N MET A 235 -26.64 -7.73 -1.44
CA MET A 235 -26.00 -7.85 -2.75
C MET A 235 -25.50 -9.27 -3.03
N THR A 236 -25.55 -9.69 -4.28
CA THR A 236 -25.11 -11.03 -4.73
C THR A 236 -23.63 -11.25 -4.45
N ASN A 237 -22.80 -10.25 -4.72
CA ASN A 237 -21.34 -10.30 -4.54
C ASN A 237 -20.89 -9.53 -3.30
N SER A 238 -21.67 -9.57 -2.24
CA SER A 238 -21.45 -8.87 -0.98
C SER A 238 -20.01 -8.97 -0.48
N GLY A 239 -19.44 -10.19 -0.43
CA GLY A 239 -18.06 -10.40 0.05
C GLY A 239 -17.00 -9.72 -0.82
N LEU A 240 -17.17 -9.71 -2.15
CA LEU A 240 -16.25 -9.02 -3.06
C LEU A 240 -16.39 -7.50 -2.97
N LEU A 241 -17.61 -6.97 -2.88
CA LEU A 241 -17.84 -5.55 -2.70
C LEU A 241 -17.27 -5.04 -1.37
N LYS A 242 -17.46 -5.78 -0.26
CA LYS A 242 -16.84 -5.46 1.04
C LYS A 242 -15.32 -5.46 0.94
N ALA A 243 -14.72 -6.42 0.23
CA ALA A 243 -13.28 -6.47 0.02
C ALA A 243 -12.76 -5.27 -0.78
N LEU A 244 -13.45 -4.85 -1.84
CA LEU A 244 -13.05 -3.76 -2.72
C LEU A 244 -13.30 -2.37 -2.11
N LEU A 245 -14.40 -2.17 -1.37
CA LEU A 245 -14.78 -0.87 -0.86
C LEU A 245 -14.30 -0.62 0.57
N LEU A 246 -14.37 -1.64 1.43
CA LEU A 246 -14.07 -1.53 2.86
C LEU A 246 -12.75 -2.21 3.26
N GLY A 247 -12.14 -2.96 2.34
CA GLY A 247 -10.95 -3.77 2.62
C GLY A 247 -11.22 -5.00 3.49
N ASP A 248 -12.50 -5.36 3.66
CA ASP A 248 -12.91 -6.51 4.45
C ASP A 248 -13.03 -7.77 3.58
N ARG A 249 -12.13 -8.72 3.79
CA ARG A 249 -12.04 -9.99 3.06
C ARG A 249 -12.62 -11.18 3.82
N SER A 250 -13.18 -10.96 5.01
CA SER A 250 -13.68 -12.04 5.88
C SER A 250 -14.86 -12.79 5.25
N HIS A 251 -15.69 -12.10 4.50
CA HIS A 251 -16.89 -12.66 3.86
C HIS A 251 -16.67 -13.17 2.43
N LEU A 252 -15.42 -13.32 1.99
CA LEU A 252 -15.12 -13.81 0.65
C LEU A 252 -15.31 -15.32 0.58
N SER A 253 -16.16 -15.79 -0.32
CA SER A 253 -16.39 -17.23 -0.54
C SER A 253 -15.10 -17.93 -1.00
N ALA A 254 -14.94 -19.21 -0.63
CA ALA A 254 -13.81 -20.03 -1.05
C ALA A 254 -13.74 -20.15 -2.57
N ASN A 255 -14.88 -20.31 -3.24
CA ASN A 255 -14.96 -20.41 -4.69
C ASN A 255 -14.44 -19.15 -5.38
N ASN A 256 -14.89 -17.97 -4.94
CA ASN A 256 -14.39 -16.70 -5.50
C ASN A 256 -12.89 -16.51 -5.23
N ARG A 257 -12.41 -16.94 -4.07
CA ARG A 257 -10.96 -16.88 -3.76
C ARG A 257 -10.15 -17.78 -4.70
N LEU A 258 -10.59 -19.02 -4.93
CA LEU A 258 -9.95 -19.96 -5.85
C LEU A 258 -9.99 -19.46 -7.29
N LEU A 259 -11.15 -18.97 -7.76
CA LEU A 259 -11.31 -18.40 -9.10
C LEU A 259 -10.31 -17.27 -9.35
N LEU A 260 -10.24 -16.30 -8.42
CA LEU A 260 -9.34 -15.17 -8.53
C LEU A 260 -7.85 -15.59 -8.44
N GLN A 261 -7.55 -16.65 -7.71
CA GLN A 261 -6.20 -17.22 -7.63
C GLN A 261 -5.81 -17.91 -8.94
N ARG A 262 -6.66 -18.75 -9.51
CA ARG A 262 -6.42 -19.47 -10.78
C ARG A 262 -6.28 -18.51 -11.95
N THR A 263 -7.13 -17.50 -12.03
CA THR A 263 -7.07 -16.46 -13.06
C THR A 263 -5.96 -15.42 -12.83
N GLY A 264 -5.23 -15.49 -11.69
CA GLY A 264 -4.16 -14.53 -11.34
C GLY A 264 -4.68 -13.12 -11.01
N THR A 265 -5.99 -12.96 -10.79
CA THR A 265 -6.65 -11.68 -10.49
C THR A 265 -6.82 -11.41 -9.00
N SER A 266 -6.23 -12.22 -8.12
CA SER A 266 -6.27 -12.04 -6.64
C SER A 266 -5.80 -10.67 -6.17
N HIS A 267 -4.92 -10.01 -6.93
CA HIS A 267 -4.44 -8.66 -6.62
C HIS A 267 -5.54 -7.59 -6.74
N LEU A 268 -6.65 -7.85 -7.45
CA LEU A 268 -7.80 -6.95 -7.53
C LEU A 268 -8.55 -6.86 -6.19
N LEU A 269 -8.53 -7.93 -5.37
CA LEU A 269 -9.10 -7.92 -4.02
C LEU A 269 -8.32 -7.04 -3.03
N ALA A 270 -7.04 -6.84 -3.29
CA ALA A 270 -6.27 -5.85 -2.54
C ALA A 270 -6.61 -4.48 -3.07
N ILE A 271 -7.05 -3.59 -2.20
CA ILE A 271 -7.20 -2.18 -2.59
C ILE A 271 -5.85 -1.70 -3.11
N SER A 272 -5.78 -1.51 -4.41
CA SER A 272 -4.53 -1.27 -5.14
C SER A 272 -4.27 0.22 -5.33
N GLY A 273 -3.05 0.56 -5.74
CA GLY A 273 -2.71 1.90 -6.17
C GLY A 273 -3.59 2.40 -7.32
N LEU A 274 -4.04 1.48 -8.18
CA LEU A 274 -4.95 1.81 -9.28
C LEU A 274 -6.30 2.32 -8.76
N HIS A 275 -6.87 1.72 -7.71
CA HIS A 275 -8.12 2.17 -7.11
C HIS A 275 -8.01 3.59 -6.52
N ILE A 276 -6.89 3.92 -5.89
CA ILE A 276 -6.59 5.29 -5.43
C ILE A 276 -6.44 6.24 -6.62
N GLY A 277 -5.76 5.82 -7.69
CA GLY A 277 -5.65 6.59 -8.92
C GLY A 277 -6.99 6.85 -9.59
N VAL A 278 -7.88 5.84 -9.64
CA VAL A 278 -9.24 5.98 -10.18
C VAL A 278 -10.09 6.91 -9.30
N SER A 279 -9.98 6.82 -7.97
CA SER A 279 -10.67 7.76 -7.06
C SER A 279 -10.22 9.21 -7.29
N ALA A 280 -8.93 9.42 -7.51
CA ALA A 280 -8.38 10.73 -7.85
C ALA A 280 -8.85 11.23 -9.23
N LEU A 281 -8.95 10.33 -10.22
CA LEU A 281 -9.49 10.66 -11.54
C LEU A 281 -10.97 11.04 -11.45
N PHE A 282 -11.76 10.28 -10.71
CA PHE A 282 -13.17 10.60 -10.43
C PHE A 282 -13.31 11.97 -9.78
N ALA A 283 -12.50 12.26 -8.78
CA ALA A 283 -12.44 13.57 -8.13
C ALA A 283 -12.02 14.69 -9.10
N ALA A 284 -11.10 14.43 -10.02
CA ALA A 284 -10.72 15.39 -11.06
C ALA A 284 -11.86 15.68 -12.06
N VAL A 285 -12.72 14.69 -12.34
CA VAL A 285 -13.95 14.91 -13.11
C VAL A 285 -14.91 15.82 -12.33
N ILE A 286 -15.11 15.57 -11.03
CA ILE A 286 -15.91 16.44 -10.16
C ILE A 286 -15.33 17.86 -10.15
N ALA A 287 -14.01 18.02 -10.03
CA ALA A 287 -13.36 19.33 -10.11
C ALA A 287 -13.65 20.06 -11.42
N LYS A 288 -13.65 19.35 -12.55
CA LYS A 288 -14.00 19.94 -13.86
C LYS A 288 -15.47 20.40 -13.91
N ILE A 289 -16.38 19.61 -13.35
CA ILE A 289 -17.79 19.95 -13.24
C ILE A 289 -17.95 21.20 -12.38
N ILE A 290 -17.30 21.28 -11.21
CA ILE A 290 -17.32 22.46 -10.35
C ILE A 290 -16.83 23.70 -11.10
N LEU A 291 -15.71 23.59 -11.82
CA LEU A 291 -15.16 24.70 -12.61
C LEU A 291 -16.05 25.11 -13.79
N TRP A 292 -16.84 24.18 -14.33
CA TRP A 292 -17.81 24.47 -15.37
C TRP A 292 -19.06 25.16 -14.79
N LEU A 293 -19.53 24.75 -13.63
CA LEU A 293 -20.69 25.36 -12.94
C LEU A 293 -20.35 26.72 -12.33
N ILE A 294 -19.10 26.90 -11.87
CA ILE A 294 -18.65 28.12 -11.19
C ILE A 294 -17.39 28.65 -11.87
N PRO A 295 -17.49 29.24 -13.07
CA PRO A 295 -16.31 29.73 -13.80
C PRO A 295 -15.54 30.82 -13.06
N SER A 296 -16.22 31.62 -12.20
CA SER A 296 -15.61 32.66 -11.37
C SER A 296 -14.54 32.13 -10.41
N LEU A 297 -14.60 30.84 -10.07
CA LEU A 297 -13.58 30.20 -9.22
C LEU A 297 -12.18 30.24 -9.88
N MET A 298 -12.12 30.24 -11.22
CA MET A 298 -10.86 30.32 -11.97
C MET A 298 -10.14 31.67 -11.87
N HIS A 299 -10.82 32.72 -11.39
CA HIS A 299 -10.21 34.01 -11.13
C HIS A 299 -9.30 33.96 -9.89
N TYR A 300 -9.67 33.16 -8.89
CA TYR A 300 -8.97 33.05 -7.62
C TYR A 300 -8.06 31.81 -7.54
N TRP A 301 -8.47 30.72 -8.19
CA TRP A 301 -7.82 29.41 -8.02
C TRP A 301 -7.41 28.83 -9.37
N SER A 302 -6.15 28.34 -9.46
CA SER A 302 -5.72 27.64 -10.66
C SER A 302 -6.46 26.29 -10.80
N ARG A 303 -6.65 25.85 -12.05
CA ARG A 303 -7.24 24.51 -12.34
C ARG A 303 -6.53 23.39 -11.59
N ALA A 304 -5.20 23.45 -11.51
CA ALA A 304 -4.38 22.48 -10.81
C ALA A 304 -4.70 22.43 -9.30
N LEU A 305 -4.91 23.60 -8.70
CA LEU A 305 -5.25 23.70 -7.28
C LEU A 305 -6.63 23.11 -7.00
N VAL A 306 -7.64 23.42 -7.80
CA VAL A 306 -9.00 22.87 -7.63
C VAL A 306 -8.96 21.34 -7.77
N ILE A 307 -8.23 20.80 -8.76
CA ILE A 307 -8.05 19.35 -8.91
C ILE A 307 -7.33 18.76 -7.69
N ALA A 308 -6.28 19.39 -7.16
CA ALA A 308 -5.58 18.89 -6.01
C ALA A 308 -6.44 18.90 -4.75
N CYS A 309 -7.20 19.98 -4.52
CA CYS A 309 -8.11 20.14 -3.37
C CYS A 309 -9.33 19.21 -3.42
N THR A 310 -9.66 18.64 -4.57
CA THR A 310 -10.73 17.63 -4.67
C THR A 310 -10.16 16.21 -4.67
N ALA A 311 -9.08 15.97 -5.42
CA ALA A 311 -8.54 14.63 -5.59
C ALA A 311 -7.90 14.06 -4.30
N LEU A 312 -7.11 14.87 -3.59
CA LEU A 312 -6.44 14.39 -2.39
C LEU A 312 -7.42 14.04 -1.25
N PRO A 313 -8.43 14.88 -0.90
CA PRO A 313 -9.41 14.53 0.12
C PRO A 313 -10.26 13.31 -0.24
N ILE A 314 -10.76 13.21 -1.48
CA ILE A 314 -11.60 12.07 -1.89
C ILE A 314 -10.78 10.76 -1.88
N ALA A 315 -9.56 10.78 -2.40
CA ALA A 315 -8.68 9.62 -2.36
C ALA A 315 -8.28 9.25 -0.92
N SER A 316 -8.02 10.23 -0.06
CA SER A 316 -7.71 10.01 1.36
C SER A 316 -8.91 9.43 2.11
N PHE A 317 -10.11 9.97 1.88
CA PHE A 317 -11.33 9.44 2.47
C PHE A 317 -11.56 7.97 2.08
N TYR A 318 -11.46 7.64 0.79
CA TYR A 318 -11.56 6.27 0.33
C TYR A 318 -10.50 5.37 0.97
N ALA A 319 -9.25 5.82 1.05
CA ALA A 319 -8.16 5.05 1.66
C ALA A 319 -8.39 4.80 3.17
N ILE A 320 -8.98 5.76 3.91
CA ILE A 320 -9.33 5.63 5.33
C ILE A 320 -10.42 4.57 5.51
N VAL A 321 -11.51 4.65 4.74
CA VAL A 321 -12.59 3.66 4.79
C VAL A 321 -12.10 2.27 4.41
N ALA A 322 -11.23 2.20 3.41
CA ALA A 322 -10.54 1.00 2.95
C ALA A 322 -9.50 0.42 3.94
N GLY A 323 -9.23 1.11 5.05
CA GLY A 323 -8.38 0.64 6.15
C GLY A 323 -6.91 0.94 6.03
N LEU A 324 -6.49 1.89 5.18
CA LEU A 324 -5.11 2.39 5.08
C LEU A 324 -4.06 1.28 4.98
N SER A 325 -4.31 0.26 4.17
CA SER A 325 -3.35 -0.82 3.94
C SER A 325 -2.00 -0.27 3.44
N LEU A 326 -0.92 -1.05 3.55
CA LEU A 326 0.41 -0.63 3.07
C LEU A 326 0.39 -0.19 1.59
N SER A 327 -0.40 -0.84 0.74
CA SER A 327 -0.56 -0.47 -0.67
C SER A 327 -1.30 0.85 -0.85
N THR A 328 -2.37 1.10 -0.07
CA THR A 328 -3.13 2.36 -0.15
C THR A 328 -2.33 3.54 0.37
N ARG A 329 -1.56 3.38 1.46
CA ARG A 329 -0.66 4.42 1.98
C ARG A 329 0.37 4.84 0.94
N ARG A 330 1.03 3.87 0.30
CA ARG A 330 1.99 4.15 -0.78
C ARG A 330 1.35 4.91 -1.94
N ALA A 331 0.19 4.47 -2.38
CA ALA A 331 -0.53 5.10 -3.47
C ALA A 331 -0.95 6.55 -3.14
N LEU A 332 -1.39 6.81 -1.90
CA LEU A 332 -1.68 8.17 -1.44
C LEU A 332 -0.44 9.07 -1.45
N ILE A 333 0.70 8.57 -0.98
CA ILE A 333 1.96 9.34 -0.99
C ILE A 333 2.38 9.62 -2.44
N MET A 334 2.29 8.62 -3.34
CA MET A 334 2.56 8.83 -4.77
C MET A 334 1.63 9.88 -5.38
N LEU A 335 0.33 9.82 -5.08
CA LEU A 335 -0.65 10.81 -5.52
C LEU A 335 -0.34 12.20 -4.97
N ALA A 336 -0.04 12.32 -3.68
CA ALA A 336 0.33 13.60 -3.07
C ALA A 336 1.59 14.21 -3.72
N CYS A 337 2.64 13.41 -3.91
CA CYS A 337 3.84 13.85 -4.63
C CYS A 337 3.53 14.31 -6.06
N PHE A 338 2.68 13.56 -6.78
CA PHE A 338 2.26 13.93 -8.12
C PHE A 338 1.50 15.26 -8.13
N LEU A 339 0.53 15.45 -7.23
CA LEU A 339 -0.25 16.67 -7.13
C LEU A 339 0.62 17.88 -6.72
N ILE A 340 1.57 17.71 -5.80
CA ILE A 340 2.55 18.75 -5.43
C ILE A 340 3.39 19.13 -6.65
N MET A 341 3.94 18.16 -7.40
CA MET A 341 4.74 18.46 -8.58
C MET A 341 3.90 19.13 -9.69
N MET A 342 2.61 18.78 -9.79
CA MET A 342 1.67 19.44 -10.68
C MET A 342 1.44 20.91 -10.28
N LEU A 343 1.25 21.19 -9.00
CA LEU A 343 1.11 22.55 -8.47
C LEU A 343 2.37 23.39 -8.67
N LEU A 344 3.55 22.79 -8.53
CA LEU A 344 4.84 23.41 -8.80
C LEU A 344 5.14 23.56 -10.30
N ARG A 345 4.20 23.19 -11.19
CA ARG A 345 4.36 23.16 -12.65
C ARG A 345 5.55 22.32 -13.15
N ARG A 346 5.97 21.32 -12.35
CA ARG A 346 7.08 20.40 -12.66
C ARG A 346 6.60 18.99 -13.05
N HIS A 347 5.36 18.87 -13.53
CA HIS A 347 4.74 17.60 -13.91
C HIS A 347 5.46 16.87 -15.08
N SER A 348 6.30 17.56 -15.85
CA SER A 348 7.10 16.95 -16.92
C SER A 348 8.18 15.98 -16.41
N TYR A 349 8.52 16.03 -15.13
CA TYR A 349 9.57 15.22 -14.51
C TYR A 349 9.01 14.00 -13.76
N MET A 350 8.19 13.19 -14.43
CA MET A 350 7.47 12.06 -13.80
C MET A 350 8.39 11.05 -13.09
N LEU A 351 9.59 10.76 -13.65
CA LEU A 351 10.56 9.89 -12.98
C LEU A 351 11.13 10.53 -11.70
N GLN A 352 11.31 11.85 -11.67
CA GLN A 352 11.72 12.54 -10.45
C GLN A 352 10.61 12.52 -9.39
N THR A 353 9.35 12.65 -9.83
CA THR A 353 8.18 12.50 -8.96
C THR A 353 8.13 11.10 -8.35
N LEU A 354 8.36 10.06 -9.16
CA LEU A 354 8.40 8.68 -8.68
C LEU A 354 9.54 8.45 -7.67
N THR A 355 10.74 8.97 -7.95
CA THR A 355 11.88 8.87 -7.01
C THR A 355 11.64 9.68 -5.73
N LEU A 356 10.98 10.83 -5.81
CA LEU A 356 10.59 11.62 -4.64
C LEU A 356 9.57 10.85 -3.78
N ALA A 357 8.58 10.22 -4.41
CA ALA A 357 7.61 9.40 -3.70
C ALA A 357 8.27 8.19 -3.01
N ALA A 358 9.21 7.52 -3.68
CA ALA A 358 9.99 6.44 -3.09
C ALA A 358 10.79 6.92 -1.88
N LEU A 359 11.48 8.04 -2.01
CA LEU A 359 12.23 8.66 -0.92
C LEU A 359 11.33 8.99 0.27
N THR A 360 10.17 9.62 0.02
CA THR A 360 9.21 9.98 1.06
C THR A 360 8.71 8.74 1.81
N ILE A 361 8.37 7.66 1.09
CA ILE A 361 7.91 6.41 1.71
C ILE A 361 9.01 5.80 2.57
N VAL A 362 10.23 5.74 2.05
CA VAL A 362 11.37 5.12 2.72
C VAL A 362 11.83 5.94 3.94
N ILE A 363 11.68 7.27 3.93
CA ILE A 363 11.90 8.12 5.11
C ILE A 363 10.83 7.88 6.19
N ILE A 364 9.55 7.73 5.80
CA ILE A 364 8.46 7.48 6.75
C ILE A 364 8.55 6.07 7.32
N ASP A 365 8.84 5.09 6.47
CA ASP A 365 8.90 3.67 6.83
C ASP A 365 10.00 2.95 6.02
N PRO A 366 11.23 2.90 6.54
CA PRO A 366 12.35 2.26 5.86
C PRO A 366 12.13 0.74 5.69
N LEU A 367 11.34 0.09 6.55
CA LEU A 367 11.03 -1.34 6.44
C LEU A 367 10.05 -1.65 5.29
N SER A 368 9.42 -0.63 4.70
CA SER A 368 8.54 -0.80 3.53
C SER A 368 9.22 -1.45 2.34
N VAL A 369 10.56 -1.28 2.21
CA VAL A 369 11.40 -1.91 1.17
C VAL A 369 11.40 -3.44 1.27
N LEU A 370 11.19 -4.01 2.45
CA LEU A 370 11.05 -5.45 2.66
C LEU A 370 9.79 -6.03 2.02
N SER A 371 8.80 -5.20 1.74
CA SER A 371 7.53 -5.59 1.16
C SER A 371 7.66 -5.81 -0.36
N ALA A 372 7.31 -6.99 -0.85
CA ALA A 372 7.18 -7.25 -2.29
C ALA A 372 6.27 -6.22 -2.98
N GLY A 373 5.20 -5.79 -2.29
CA GLY A 373 4.29 -4.78 -2.80
C GLY A 373 4.93 -3.40 -3.03
N PHE A 374 6.01 -3.03 -2.33
CA PHE A 374 6.79 -1.82 -2.62
C PHE A 374 7.40 -1.94 -4.03
N TRP A 375 8.13 -3.00 -4.28
CA TRP A 375 8.79 -3.24 -5.57
C TRP A 375 7.79 -3.35 -6.71
N PHE A 376 6.68 -4.08 -6.52
CA PHE A 376 5.61 -4.19 -7.52
C PHE A 376 5.01 -2.84 -7.88
N SER A 377 4.70 -2.00 -6.88
CA SER A 377 4.11 -0.69 -7.13
C SER A 377 5.04 0.23 -7.91
N PHE A 378 6.31 0.33 -7.50
CA PHE A 378 7.27 1.22 -8.14
C PHE A 378 7.70 0.70 -9.51
N SER A 379 7.92 -0.61 -9.66
CA SER A 379 8.28 -1.21 -10.95
C SER A 379 7.16 -1.06 -11.96
N ALA A 380 5.91 -1.31 -11.59
CA ALA A 380 4.78 -1.13 -12.50
C ALA A 380 4.68 0.30 -13.02
N VAL A 381 4.77 1.31 -12.13
CA VAL A 381 4.73 2.72 -12.54
C VAL A 381 5.95 3.08 -13.39
N ALA A 382 7.15 2.61 -13.03
CA ALA A 382 8.37 2.88 -13.79
C ALA A 382 8.28 2.30 -15.22
N ILE A 383 7.77 1.07 -15.36
CA ILE A 383 7.55 0.40 -16.65
C ILE A 383 6.56 1.21 -17.50
N LEU A 384 5.43 1.63 -16.92
CA LEU A 384 4.45 2.44 -17.63
C LEU A 384 5.00 3.80 -18.06
N LEU A 385 5.80 4.45 -17.21
CA LEU A 385 6.46 5.73 -17.56
C LEU A 385 7.52 5.55 -18.65
N TRP A 386 8.28 4.49 -18.59
CA TRP A 386 9.26 4.15 -19.62
C TRP A 386 8.56 3.86 -20.97
N PHE A 387 7.53 3.03 -20.95
CA PHE A 387 6.72 2.69 -22.11
C PHE A 387 6.08 3.94 -22.75
N SER A 388 5.46 4.82 -21.97
CA SER A 388 4.84 6.05 -22.47
C SER A 388 5.83 7.00 -23.11
N ARG A 389 7.07 7.07 -22.59
CA ARG A 389 8.16 7.87 -23.18
C ARG A 389 8.64 7.28 -24.50
N SER A 390 8.82 5.96 -24.56
CA SER A 390 9.28 5.26 -25.76
C SER A 390 8.31 5.48 -26.93
N ILE A 391 7.01 5.41 -26.66
CA ILE A 391 5.98 5.70 -27.68
C ILE A 391 5.99 7.18 -28.09
N GLY A 392 6.15 8.10 -27.15
CA GLY A 392 6.26 9.53 -27.43
C GLY A 392 7.47 9.85 -28.29
N PHE A 393 8.59 9.17 -28.08
CA PHE A 393 9.80 9.31 -28.92
C PHE A 393 9.56 8.76 -30.34
N TYR A 394 9.01 7.55 -30.45
CA TYR A 394 8.72 6.94 -31.76
C TYR A 394 7.77 7.80 -32.62
N ARG A 395 6.71 8.35 -32.00
CA ARG A 395 5.78 9.25 -32.69
C ARG A 395 6.43 10.53 -33.18
N ARG A 396 7.30 11.16 -32.39
CA ARG A 396 8.05 12.37 -32.81
C ARG A 396 8.99 12.08 -33.95
N HIS A 397 9.59 10.90 -33.97
CA HIS A 397 10.52 10.52 -35.06
C HIS A 397 9.77 10.30 -36.38
N ASN A 398 8.65 9.59 -36.38
CA ASN A 398 7.82 9.33 -37.54
C ASN A 398 7.14 10.61 -38.08
N SER A 399 6.77 11.55 -37.21
CA SER A 399 6.20 12.84 -37.65
C SER A 399 7.22 13.74 -38.33
N ARG A 400 8.51 13.57 -38.08
CA ARG A 400 9.60 14.31 -38.79
C ARG A 400 9.90 13.71 -40.15
N SER A 401 9.60 12.47 -40.41
CA SER A 401 9.82 11.79 -41.68
C SER A 401 8.79 12.15 -42.75
N ASN A 402 7.62 12.68 -42.36
CA ASN A 402 6.53 13.08 -43.27
C ASN A 402 6.39 14.62 -43.39
N GLN A 403 7.50 15.33 -43.53
CA GLN A 403 7.55 16.77 -43.59
C GLN A 403 7.37 17.27 -45.06
N ASP A 404 6.13 17.16 -45.59
CA ASP A 404 5.74 17.87 -46.84
C ASP A 404 4.34 18.51 -46.79
N SER A 405 3.78 18.72 -45.62
CA SER A 405 2.57 19.52 -45.48
C SER A 405 2.50 20.14 -44.11
N ILE A 406 2.60 21.45 -44.04
CA ILE A 406 2.38 22.27 -42.83
C ILE A 406 0.91 22.13 -42.42
N PRO A 407 0.62 21.60 -41.26
CA PRO A 407 -0.60 21.91 -40.59
C PRO A 407 -0.32 22.62 -39.26
N LEU A 408 -0.88 23.78 -39.12
CA LEU A 408 -1.16 24.47 -37.89
C LEU A 408 -1.74 23.47 -36.89
N ILE A 409 -0.92 23.08 -35.88
CA ILE A 409 -1.26 22.38 -34.67
C ILE A 409 -2.13 21.10 -34.88
N PRO A 410 -1.56 19.90 -34.99
CA PRO A 410 -2.36 18.71 -34.78
C PRO A 410 -2.54 18.52 -33.26
N ARG A 411 -3.68 18.88 -32.70
CA ARG A 411 -4.28 18.11 -31.61
C ARG A 411 -4.45 16.71 -32.18
N ILE A 412 -3.49 15.82 -31.94
CA ILE A 412 -3.61 14.42 -32.31
C ILE A 412 -4.75 13.86 -31.43
N ILE A 413 -5.95 13.87 -32.00
CA ILE A 413 -7.08 13.10 -31.49
C ILE A 413 -6.68 11.65 -31.72
N ILE A 414 -6.06 11.05 -30.70
CA ILE A 414 -5.74 9.61 -30.71
C ILE A 414 -7.09 8.90 -30.88
N SER A 415 -7.25 8.17 -31.98
CA SER A 415 -8.47 7.41 -32.25
C SER A 415 -8.73 6.40 -31.11
N GLY A 416 -9.98 6.04 -30.86
CA GLY A 416 -10.30 5.03 -29.84
C GLY A 416 -9.52 3.73 -30.04
N LYS A 417 -9.34 3.33 -31.32
CA LYS A 417 -8.54 2.16 -31.70
C LYS A 417 -7.06 2.27 -31.27
N GLU A 418 -6.43 3.41 -31.45
CA GLU A 418 -5.03 3.61 -31.02
C GLU A 418 -4.90 3.62 -29.50
N LYS A 419 -5.86 4.20 -28.78
CA LYS A 419 -5.89 4.15 -27.30
C LYS A 419 -6.00 2.72 -26.80
N PHE A 420 -6.84 1.91 -27.44
CA PHE A 420 -7.01 0.52 -27.10
C PHE A 420 -5.74 -0.29 -27.37
N ILE A 421 -5.11 -0.12 -28.52
CA ILE A 421 -3.83 -0.77 -28.85
C ILE A 421 -2.75 -0.39 -27.84
N LEU A 422 -2.64 0.88 -27.48
CA LEU A 422 -1.66 1.34 -26.49
C LEU A 422 -1.92 0.75 -25.09
N PHE A 423 -3.19 0.60 -24.73
CA PHE A 423 -3.56 -0.07 -23.48
C PHE A 423 -3.16 -1.55 -23.50
N CYS A 424 -3.44 -2.28 -24.59
CA CYS A 424 -3.02 -3.69 -24.73
C CYS A 424 -1.50 -3.83 -24.68
N LEU A 425 -0.76 -2.97 -25.36
CA LEU A 425 0.70 -2.98 -25.33
C LEU A 425 1.27 -2.66 -23.93
N ALA A 426 0.65 -1.75 -23.19
CA ALA A 426 1.03 -1.46 -21.82
C ALA A 426 0.80 -2.67 -20.90
N GLN A 427 -0.30 -3.41 -21.07
CA GLN A 427 -0.57 -4.65 -20.33
C GLN A 427 0.47 -5.74 -20.66
N ILE A 428 0.82 -5.89 -21.94
CA ILE A 428 1.87 -6.84 -22.36
C ILE A 428 3.22 -6.45 -21.77
N ALA A 429 3.58 -5.15 -21.76
CA ALA A 429 4.84 -4.67 -21.18
C ALA A 429 4.91 -4.97 -19.66
N ILE A 430 3.83 -4.75 -18.93
CA ILE A 430 3.73 -5.11 -17.52
C ILE A 430 3.85 -6.63 -17.34
N PHE A 431 3.13 -7.41 -18.16
CA PHE A 431 3.14 -8.86 -18.07
C PHE A 431 4.52 -9.47 -18.33
N ILE A 432 5.29 -8.93 -19.24
CA ILE A 432 6.65 -9.41 -19.53
C ILE A 432 7.63 -9.01 -18.41
N ALA A 433 7.49 -7.79 -17.89
CA ALA A 433 8.47 -7.25 -16.95
C ALA A 433 8.20 -7.65 -15.48
N MET A 434 6.92 -7.82 -15.09
CA MET A 434 6.57 -8.14 -13.70
C MET A 434 6.97 -9.53 -13.21
N PRO A 435 7.01 -10.61 -14.03
CA PRO A 435 7.50 -11.90 -13.58
C PRO A 435 8.94 -11.89 -13.08
N LEU A 436 9.79 -11.01 -13.64
CA LEU A 436 11.16 -10.83 -13.14
C LEU A 436 11.15 -10.31 -11.69
N VAL A 437 10.27 -9.39 -11.37
CA VAL A 437 10.12 -8.88 -9.99
C VAL A 437 9.40 -9.90 -9.12
N LEU A 438 8.42 -10.63 -9.67
CA LEU A 438 7.65 -11.64 -8.95
C LEU A 438 8.52 -12.85 -8.56
N SER A 439 9.38 -13.31 -9.45
CA SER A 439 10.28 -14.45 -9.21
C SER A 439 11.22 -14.22 -8.03
N LEU A 440 11.61 -12.96 -7.77
CA LEU A 440 12.44 -12.59 -6.62
C LEU A 440 11.71 -12.75 -5.27
N PHE A 441 10.37 -12.77 -5.28
CA PHE A 441 9.58 -12.74 -4.04
C PHE A 441 8.64 -13.93 -3.83
N THR A 442 8.03 -14.49 -4.89
CA THR A 442 6.93 -15.45 -4.73
C THR A 442 7.07 -16.73 -5.54
N GLY A 443 7.82 -16.72 -6.63
CA GLY A 443 8.03 -17.90 -7.49
C GLY A 443 6.78 -18.47 -8.19
N GLN A 444 5.61 -17.83 -8.04
CA GLN A 444 4.34 -18.32 -8.60
C GLN A 444 3.83 -17.37 -9.68
N GLY A 445 3.34 -17.90 -10.78
CA GLY A 445 2.72 -17.15 -11.87
C GLY A 445 1.66 -17.98 -12.57
N SER A 446 0.64 -17.33 -13.16
CA SER A 446 -0.37 -17.97 -14.00
C SER A 446 -0.29 -17.38 -15.41
N LEU A 447 -0.28 -18.23 -16.44
CA LEU A 447 -0.24 -17.82 -17.85
C LEU A 447 -1.55 -17.14 -18.30
N ILE A 448 -2.64 -17.36 -17.58
CA ILE A 448 -3.96 -16.79 -17.85
C ILE A 448 -4.04 -15.31 -17.44
N THR A 449 -3.18 -14.92 -16.51
CA THR A 449 -3.19 -13.59 -15.88
C THR A 449 -3.26 -12.41 -16.88
N PRO A 450 -2.56 -12.38 -18.03
CA PRO A 450 -2.65 -11.25 -18.95
C PRO A 450 -4.04 -11.09 -19.57
N ILE A 451 -4.66 -12.20 -19.97
CA ILE A 451 -5.98 -12.19 -20.63
C ILE A 451 -7.04 -11.80 -19.59
N ALA A 452 -7.02 -12.41 -18.42
CA ALA A 452 -7.93 -12.08 -17.34
C ALA A 452 -7.81 -10.59 -16.93
N ASN A 453 -6.59 -10.07 -16.81
CA ASN A 453 -6.33 -8.69 -16.45
C ASN A 453 -6.72 -7.68 -17.54
N LEU A 454 -6.59 -8.06 -18.81
CA LEU A 454 -7.01 -7.21 -19.94
C LEU A 454 -8.50 -6.86 -19.86
N VAL A 455 -9.31 -7.78 -19.32
CA VAL A 455 -10.76 -7.61 -19.15
C VAL A 455 -11.10 -7.09 -17.75
N ALA A 456 -10.59 -7.76 -16.71
CA ALA A 456 -10.98 -7.47 -15.33
C ALA A 456 -10.52 -6.08 -14.84
N ILE A 457 -9.28 -5.66 -15.17
CA ILE A 457 -8.75 -4.37 -14.71
C ILE A 457 -9.59 -3.18 -15.22
N PRO A 458 -9.90 -3.04 -16.53
CA PRO A 458 -10.73 -1.93 -17.01
C PRO A 458 -12.14 -1.96 -16.41
N LEU A 459 -12.78 -3.13 -16.38
CA LEU A 459 -14.14 -3.25 -15.86
C LEU A 459 -14.20 -2.87 -14.37
N VAL A 460 -13.33 -3.44 -13.54
CA VAL A 460 -13.29 -3.09 -12.10
C VAL A 460 -12.98 -1.60 -11.92
N SER A 461 -11.99 -1.08 -12.64
CA SER A 461 -11.49 0.28 -12.43
C SER A 461 -12.42 1.36 -12.98
N LEU A 462 -13.13 1.10 -14.09
CA LEU A 462 -13.97 2.11 -14.74
C LEU A 462 -15.45 2.01 -14.34
N THR A 463 -15.90 0.90 -13.79
CA THR A 463 -17.31 0.69 -13.41
C THR A 463 -17.46 0.43 -11.90
N VAL A 464 -16.91 -0.67 -11.39
CA VAL A 464 -17.14 -1.10 -10.00
C VAL A 464 -16.60 -0.09 -9.00
N VAL A 465 -15.34 0.34 -9.18
CA VAL A 465 -14.68 1.26 -8.23
C VAL A 465 -15.31 2.65 -8.23
N PRO A 466 -15.56 3.33 -9.38
CA PRO A 466 -16.24 4.62 -9.40
C PRO A 466 -17.66 4.56 -8.83
N ALA A 467 -18.46 3.54 -9.21
CA ALA A 467 -19.79 3.36 -8.67
C ALA A 467 -19.76 3.10 -7.16
N GLY A 468 -18.86 2.24 -6.70
CA GLY A 468 -18.68 1.97 -5.28
C GLY A 468 -18.25 3.22 -4.48
N ILE A 469 -17.30 4.02 -4.98
CA ILE A 469 -16.88 5.29 -4.35
C ILE A 469 -18.04 6.29 -4.34
N ALA A 470 -18.81 6.41 -5.43
CA ALA A 470 -19.99 7.25 -5.48
C ALA A 470 -21.01 6.82 -4.43
N GLY A 471 -21.32 5.52 -4.35
CA GLY A 471 -22.21 4.96 -3.32
C GLY A 471 -21.71 5.26 -1.90
N LEU A 472 -20.41 5.13 -1.67
CA LEU A 472 -19.76 5.40 -0.39
C LEU A 472 -19.86 6.89 0.01
N LEU A 473 -19.62 7.82 -0.93
CA LEU A 473 -19.75 9.26 -0.69
C LEU A 473 -21.21 9.68 -0.50
N LEU A 474 -22.10 9.17 -1.34
CA LEU A 474 -23.54 9.50 -1.29
C LEU A 474 -24.25 8.90 -0.08
N SER A 475 -23.70 7.87 0.56
CA SER A 475 -24.24 7.32 1.81
C SER A 475 -24.27 8.32 2.99
N TYR A 476 -23.58 9.47 2.86
CA TYR A 476 -23.69 10.57 3.82
C TYR A 476 -24.95 11.40 3.65
N PHE A 477 -25.52 11.42 2.44
CA PHE A 477 -26.68 12.24 2.09
C PHE A 477 -27.96 11.40 2.00
N SER A 478 -27.90 10.26 1.33
CA SER A 478 -29.04 9.38 1.12
C SER A 478 -28.60 7.93 0.96
N LEU A 479 -29.10 7.06 1.82
CA LEU A 479 -28.81 5.63 1.77
C LEU A 479 -29.44 4.97 0.53
N SER A 480 -30.63 5.43 0.10
CA SER A 480 -31.31 4.93 -1.10
C SER A 480 -30.53 5.21 -2.37
N VAL A 481 -29.99 6.44 -2.51
CA VAL A 481 -29.14 6.79 -3.65
C VAL A 481 -27.82 6.01 -3.62
N ALA A 482 -27.24 5.86 -2.45
CA ALA A 482 -26.03 5.05 -2.28
C ALA A 482 -26.26 3.60 -2.70
N GLN A 483 -27.39 3.01 -2.30
CA GLN A 483 -27.75 1.64 -2.65
C GLN A 483 -27.87 1.45 -4.16
N TRP A 484 -28.45 2.43 -4.88
CA TRP A 484 -28.53 2.38 -6.33
C TRP A 484 -27.14 2.26 -6.99
N PHE A 485 -26.17 3.08 -6.57
CA PHE A 485 -24.80 2.99 -7.08
C PHE A 485 -24.10 1.68 -6.70
N LEU A 486 -24.34 1.17 -5.49
CA LEU A 486 -23.81 -0.11 -5.05
C LEU A 486 -24.41 -1.27 -5.84
N THR A 487 -25.69 -1.21 -6.20
CA THR A 487 -26.34 -2.22 -7.07
C THR A 487 -25.73 -2.23 -8.48
N ILE A 488 -25.41 -1.06 -9.04
CA ILE A 488 -24.69 -0.98 -10.31
C ILE A 488 -23.31 -1.66 -10.19
N ALA A 489 -22.59 -1.38 -9.10
CA ALA A 489 -21.28 -1.99 -8.85
C ALA A 489 -21.39 -3.53 -8.71
N ASP A 490 -22.41 -4.03 -8.02
CA ASP A 490 -22.67 -5.48 -7.86
C ASP A 490 -22.99 -6.16 -9.19
N TYR A 491 -23.84 -5.52 -10.00
CA TYR A 491 -24.21 -6.02 -11.32
C TYR A 491 -22.98 -6.10 -12.25
N CYS A 492 -22.17 -5.05 -12.30
CA CYS A 492 -20.92 -5.07 -13.06
C CYS A 492 -19.95 -6.15 -12.56
N LEU A 493 -19.88 -6.36 -11.25
CA LEU A 493 -19.03 -7.38 -10.65
C LEU A 493 -19.51 -8.79 -10.98
N SER A 494 -20.82 -9.02 -11.03
CA SER A 494 -21.41 -10.31 -11.47
C SER A 494 -20.97 -10.67 -12.90
N TRP A 495 -21.00 -9.70 -13.83
CA TRP A 495 -20.48 -9.91 -15.18
C TRP A 495 -18.98 -10.26 -15.21
N ILE A 496 -18.18 -9.58 -14.38
CA ILE A 496 -16.75 -9.89 -14.30
C ILE A 496 -16.52 -11.31 -13.80
N ILE A 497 -17.27 -11.76 -12.80
CA ILE A 497 -17.15 -13.14 -12.28
C ILE A 497 -17.52 -14.16 -13.35
N VAL A 498 -18.61 -13.96 -14.07
CA VAL A 498 -19.04 -14.86 -15.17
C VAL A 498 -17.95 -14.92 -16.25
N LEU A 499 -17.37 -13.79 -16.62
CA LEU A 499 -16.27 -13.77 -17.60
C LEU A 499 -15.02 -14.49 -17.10
N LEU A 500 -14.66 -14.32 -15.82
CA LEU A 500 -13.52 -15.01 -15.22
C LEU A 500 -13.76 -16.52 -15.10
N GLN A 501 -15.00 -16.94 -14.80
CA GLN A 501 -15.39 -18.36 -14.78
C GLN A 501 -15.29 -18.97 -16.19
N ALA A 502 -15.82 -18.30 -17.20
CA ALA A 502 -15.71 -18.76 -18.58
C ALA A 502 -14.25 -18.88 -19.05
N LEU A 503 -13.36 -17.99 -18.59
CA LEU A 503 -11.92 -18.06 -18.86
C LEU A 503 -11.25 -19.22 -18.09
N ASP A 504 -11.64 -19.48 -16.84
CA ASP A 504 -11.12 -20.60 -16.04
C ASP A 504 -11.55 -21.95 -16.66
N ASP A 505 -12.82 -22.06 -17.04
CA ASP A 505 -13.41 -23.28 -17.66
C ASP A 505 -12.83 -23.57 -19.06
N PHE A 506 -12.49 -22.53 -19.83
CA PHE A 506 -11.88 -22.67 -21.16
C PHE A 506 -10.45 -23.19 -21.12
N LEU A 507 -9.76 -22.98 -20.01
CA LEU A 507 -8.32 -23.27 -19.84
C LEU A 507 -8.05 -24.40 -18.83
N ALA A 508 -9.09 -24.91 -18.15
CA ALA A 508 -9.05 -26.09 -17.28
C ALA A 508 -9.15 -27.37 -18.11
#